data_3bfcb12ce76c0b4e8ef73aed1f4cac26
#
_entry.id   3bfcb12ce76c0b4e8ef73aed1f4cac26
#
_cell.length_a   1.000
_cell.length_b   1.000
_cell.length_c   1.000
_cell.angle_alpha   90.00
_cell.angle_beta   90.00
_cell.angle_gamma   90.00
#
_symmetry.space_group_name_H-M   'P 1'
#
loop_
_entity.id
_entity.type
_entity.pdbx_description
1 polymer ?
#
loop_
_entity_poly.entity_id
_entity_poly.type
_entity_poly.pdbx_seq_one_letter_code
_entity_poly.pdbx_strand_id
1 'polypeptide(L)'
;MVRKIKWTIRALNDLHDIYEFIAKDSKQYARIQIENIQNAVSDLLSFPMIGHKIPELPHLQYREILVGNYRVVYRLENKQDLVIVMSVMHVRRLLKE
;
A
#
# COMPACT_ATOMS: atom_id res chain seq x y z
N MET A 1 13.37 -2.65 -14.24
CA MET A 1 12.46 -3.68 -13.71
C MET A 1 12.64 -3.78 -12.20
N VAL A 2 11.54 -3.80 -11.47
CA VAL A 2 11.60 -3.95 -10.01
C VAL A 2 11.86 -5.40 -9.66
N ARG A 3 12.80 -5.63 -8.75
CA ARG A 3 13.19 -6.98 -8.35
C ARG A 3 12.53 -7.45 -7.08
N LYS A 4 12.20 -6.54 -6.18
CA LYS A 4 11.54 -6.95 -4.95
C LYS A 4 10.75 -5.82 -4.31
N ILE A 5 9.92 -6.20 -3.36
CA ILE A 5 9.07 -5.32 -2.60
C ILE A 5 9.47 -5.43 -1.14
N LYS A 6 9.58 -4.28 -0.50
CA LYS A 6 9.85 -4.20 0.93
C LYS A 6 8.66 -3.49 1.60
N TRP A 7 8.22 -4.05 2.71
CA TRP A 7 7.17 -3.45 3.55
C TRP A 7 7.85 -2.81 4.76
N THR A 8 7.55 -1.54 5.01
CA THR A 8 8.03 -0.91 6.25
C THR A 8 7.31 -1.50 7.44
N ILE A 9 7.88 -1.31 8.62
CA ILE A 9 7.22 -1.73 9.87
C ILE A 9 5.86 -1.06 10.00
N ARG A 10 5.78 0.22 9.64
CA ARG A 10 4.51 0.95 9.65
C ARG A 10 3.48 0.29 8.75
N ALA A 11 3.87 -0.07 7.52
CA ALA A 11 2.95 -0.68 6.58
C ALA A 11 2.45 -2.04 7.08
N LEU A 12 3.33 -2.83 7.68
CA LEU A 12 2.94 -4.11 8.27
C LEU A 12 1.98 -3.93 9.44
N ASN A 13 2.23 -2.94 10.28
CA ASN A 13 1.32 -2.61 11.38
C ASN A 13 -0.02 -2.13 10.86
N ASP A 14 -0.02 -1.34 9.78
CA ASP A 14 -1.25 -0.88 9.15
C ASP A 14 -2.10 -2.07 8.67
N LEU A 15 -1.47 -3.06 8.03
CA LEU A 15 -2.19 -4.26 7.60
C LEU A 15 -2.80 -5.01 8.77
N HIS A 16 -2.04 -5.14 9.86
CA HIS A 16 -2.52 -5.82 11.05
C HIS A 16 -3.75 -5.09 11.62
N ASP A 17 -3.66 -3.77 11.72
CA ASP A 17 -4.75 -2.95 12.26
C ASP A 17 -6.00 -3.05 11.38
N ILE A 18 -5.83 -3.03 10.06
CA ILE A 18 -6.94 -3.19 9.12
C ILE A 18 -7.59 -4.57 9.29
N TYR A 19 -6.77 -5.61 9.40
CA TYR A 19 -7.29 -6.96 9.62
C TYR A 19 -8.12 -7.01 10.91
N GLU A 20 -7.55 -6.53 12.01
CA GLU A 20 -8.23 -6.56 13.30
C GLU A 20 -9.56 -5.80 13.28
N PHE A 21 -9.57 -4.65 12.60
CA PHE A 21 -10.77 -3.83 12.51
C PHE A 21 -11.89 -4.58 11.77
N ILE A 22 -11.57 -5.15 10.60
CA ILE A 22 -12.56 -5.85 9.77
C ILE A 22 -12.96 -7.17 10.41
N ALA A 23 -12.03 -7.86 11.06
CA ALA A 23 -12.27 -9.17 11.66
C ALA A 23 -13.27 -9.12 12.81
N LYS A 24 -13.50 -7.96 13.39
CA LYS A 24 -14.54 -7.80 14.40
C LYS A 24 -15.92 -8.21 13.86
N ASP A 25 -16.15 -7.95 12.58
CA ASP A 25 -17.40 -8.30 11.93
C ASP A 25 -17.29 -9.61 11.13
N SER A 26 -16.15 -9.83 10.47
CA SER A 26 -15.97 -11.01 9.63
C SER A 26 -14.50 -11.29 9.41
N LYS A 27 -14.01 -12.40 9.96
CA LYS A 27 -12.63 -12.85 9.72
C LYS A 27 -12.42 -13.23 8.27
N GLN A 28 -13.42 -13.81 7.63
CA GLN A 28 -13.32 -14.18 6.22
C GLN A 28 -13.12 -12.95 5.34
N TYR A 29 -13.92 -11.92 5.57
CA TYR A 29 -13.82 -10.68 4.79
C TYR A 29 -12.49 -9.97 5.06
N ALA A 30 -12.03 -9.99 6.32
CA ALA A 30 -10.73 -9.41 6.66
C ALA A 30 -9.61 -10.08 5.88
N ARG A 31 -9.61 -11.41 5.79
CA ARG A 31 -8.60 -12.14 5.04
C ARG A 31 -8.64 -11.79 3.56
N ILE A 32 -9.84 -11.74 2.98
CA ILE A 32 -10.01 -11.38 1.56
C ILE A 32 -9.45 -9.99 1.30
N GLN A 33 -9.75 -9.02 2.16
CA GLN A 33 -9.28 -7.66 1.97
C GLN A 33 -7.76 -7.57 2.04
N ILE A 34 -7.14 -8.26 3.00
CA ILE A 34 -5.68 -8.27 3.12
C ILE A 34 -5.03 -8.94 1.90
N GLU A 35 -5.59 -10.05 1.45
CA GLU A 35 -5.08 -10.73 0.25
C GLU A 35 -5.18 -9.84 -0.98
N ASN A 36 -6.28 -9.09 -1.13
CA ASN A 36 -6.43 -8.15 -2.24
C ASN A 36 -5.35 -7.07 -2.21
N ILE A 37 -5.05 -6.54 -1.03
CA ILE A 37 -3.99 -5.54 -0.87
C ILE A 37 -2.63 -6.14 -1.23
N GLN A 38 -2.33 -7.34 -0.72
CA GLN A 38 -1.06 -8.00 -1.00
C GLN A 38 -0.90 -8.32 -2.48
N ASN A 39 -1.95 -8.76 -3.15
CA ASN A 39 -1.92 -9.06 -4.57
C ASN A 39 -1.69 -7.79 -5.40
N ALA A 40 -2.37 -6.70 -5.04
CA ALA A 40 -2.17 -5.43 -5.74
C ALA A 40 -0.74 -4.92 -5.59
N VAL A 41 -0.15 -5.09 -4.41
CA VAL A 41 1.25 -4.71 -4.18
C VAL A 41 2.19 -5.60 -5.00
N SER A 42 1.91 -6.91 -5.08
CA SER A 42 2.73 -7.81 -5.89
C SER A 42 2.75 -7.40 -7.37
N ASP A 43 1.65 -6.86 -7.88
CA ASP A 43 1.58 -6.41 -9.27
C ASP A 43 2.54 -5.25 -9.55
N LEU A 44 3.01 -4.55 -8.52
CA LEU A 44 3.98 -3.48 -8.67
C LEU A 44 5.34 -3.99 -9.15
N LEU A 45 5.62 -5.29 -9.02
CA LEU A 45 6.83 -5.87 -9.59
C LEU A 45 6.83 -5.74 -11.11
N SER A 46 5.67 -5.90 -11.74
CA SER A 46 5.54 -5.77 -13.20
C SER A 46 5.20 -4.35 -13.63
N PHE A 47 4.46 -3.60 -12.82
CA PHE A 47 3.97 -2.28 -13.18
C PHE A 47 4.23 -1.27 -12.04
N PRO A 48 5.51 -0.95 -11.77
CA PRO A 48 5.83 -0.11 -10.60
C PRO A 48 5.32 1.32 -10.70
N MET A 49 5.03 1.81 -11.91
CA MET A 49 4.56 3.18 -12.11
C MET A 49 3.04 3.28 -12.24
N ILE A 50 2.31 2.17 -12.00
CA ILE A 50 0.87 2.17 -12.18
C ILE A 50 0.14 3.08 -11.19
N GLY A 51 0.69 3.25 -9.99
CA GLY A 51 0.12 4.17 -9.02
C GLY A 51 0.27 5.62 -9.45
N HIS A 52 -0.68 6.46 -9.05
CA HIS A 52 -0.60 7.88 -9.36
C HIS A 52 0.03 8.65 -8.21
N LYS A 53 0.50 9.85 -8.50
CA LYS A 53 1.10 10.72 -7.49
C LYS A 53 0.07 11.10 -6.44
N ILE A 54 0.53 11.31 -5.23
CA ILE A 54 -0.34 11.61 -4.10
C ILE A 54 -0.75 13.08 -4.14
N PRO A 55 -2.06 13.38 -4.24
CA PRO A 55 -2.52 14.77 -4.38
C PRO A 55 -2.14 15.65 -3.19
N GLU A 56 -2.12 15.10 -1.97
CA GLU A 56 -1.79 15.87 -0.77
C GLU A 56 -0.32 16.26 -0.70
N LEU A 57 0.55 15.49 -1.38
CA LEU A 57 2.01 15.67 -1.32
C LEU A 57 2.62 15.61 -2.72
N PRO A 58 2.20 16.53 -3.62
CA PRO A 58 2.61 16.43 -5.03
C PRO A 58 4.11 16.62 -5.25
N HIS A 59 4.80 17.22 -4.29
CA HIS A 59 6.24 17.45 -4.37
C HIS A 59 7.07 16.23 -3.97
N LEU A 60 6.46 15.20 -3.41
CA LEU A 60 7.16 13.99 -3.00
C LEU A 60 7.06 12.92 -4.08
N GLN A 61 8.03 12.02 -4.08
CA GLN A 61 8.12 10.94 -5.07
C GLN A 61 7.30 9.71 -4.68
N TYR A 62 6.25 9.92 -3.92
CA TYR A 62 5.37 8.85 -3.51
C TYR A 62 4.25 8.64 -4.52
N ARG A 63 3.81 7.41 -4.61
CA ARG A 63 2.67 7.02 -5.44
C ARG A 63 1.69 6.25 -4.59
N GLU A 64 0.45 6.15 -5.07
CA GLU A 64 -0.55 5.35 -4.39
C GLU A 64 -1.32 4.50 -5.38
N ILE A 65 -1.77 3.34 -4.90
CA ILE A 65 -2.78 2.53 -5.59
C ILE A 65 -3.96 2.38 -4.65
N LEU A 66 -5.15 2.30 -5.24
CA LEU A 66 -6.39 2.15 -4.48
C LEU A 66 -6.83 0.70 -4.56
N VAL A 67 -7.11 0.10 -3.39
CA VAL A 67 -7.55 -1.28 -3.28
C VAL A 67 -8.77 -1.30 -2.37
N GLY A 68 -9.97 -1.43 -2.94
CA GLY A 68 -11.19 -1.30 -2.16
C GLY A 68 -11.27 0.08 -1.53
N ASN A 69 -11.44 0.13 -0.22
CA ASN A 69 -11.52 1.38 0.52
C ASN A 69 -10.18 1.85 1.09
N TYR A 70 -9.07 1.28 0.60
CA TYR A 70 -7.75 1.57 1.15
C TYR A 70 -6.81 2.12 0.09
N ARG A 71 -5.88 2.95 0.57
CA ARG A 71 -4.80 3.53 -0.22
C ARG A 71 -3.52 2.85 0.21
N VAL A 72 -2.76 2.34 -0.75
CA VAL A 72 -1.42 1.80 -0.51
C VAL A 72 -0.43 2.84 -1.02
N VAL A 73 0.33 3.43 -0.10
CA VAL A 73 1.32 4.45 -0.43
C VAL A 73 2.68 3.78 -0.55
N TYR A 74 3.35 4.01 -1.67
CA TYR A 74 4.66 3.40 -1.92
C TYR A 74 5.59 4.37 -2.63
N ARG A 75 6.87 4.04 -2.63
CA ARG A 75 7.85 4.76 -3.42
C ARG A 75 8.80 3.78 -4.11
N LEU A 76 9.49 4.27 -5.12
CA LEU A 76 10.46 3.47 -5.86
C LEU A 76 11.87 3.88 -5.43
N GLU A 77 12.70 2.87 -5.15
CA GLU A 77 14.12 3.07 -4.93
C GLU A 77 14.85 2.55 -6.17
N ASN A 78 15.17 3.47 -7.09
CA ASN A 78 15.67 3.09 -8.40
C ASN A 78 17.04 2.41 -8.36
N LYS A 79 17.89 2.82 -7.44
CA LYS A 79 19.23 2.23 -7.34
C LYS A 79 19.21 0.77 -6.95
N GLN A 80 18.17 0.36 -6.23
CA GLN A 80 18.04 -1.02 -5.73
C GLN A 80 16.95 -1.79 -6.44
N ASP A 81 16.32 -1.20 -7.44
CA ASP A 81 15.16 -1.81 -8.14
C ASP A 81 14.11 -2.29 -7.14
N LEU A 82 13.75 -1.42 -6.22
CA LEU A 82 12.99 -1.77 -5.04
C LEU A 82 11.72 -0.93 -4.95
N VAL A 83 10.60 -1.58 -4.67
CA VAL A 83 9.36 -0.91 -4.25
C VAL A 83 9.31 -0.96 -2.74
N ILE A 84 9.10 0.18 -2.11
CA ILE A 84 8.96 0.26 -0.66
C ILE A 84 7.54 0.69 -0.34
N VAL A 85 6.77 -0.20 0.30
CA VAL A 85 5.42 0.11 0.75
C VAL A 85 5.54 0.87 2.07
N MET A 86 5.10 2.14 2.05
CA MET A 86 5.29 3.06 3.17
C MET A 86 4.16 2.97 4.18
N SER A 87 2.92 2.87 3.70
CA SER A 87 1.75 2.78 4.58
C SER A 87 0.53 2.30 3.81
N VAL A 88 -0.47 1.84 4.57
CA VAL A 88 -1.77 1.47 4.03
C VAL A 88 -2.82 2.15 4.91
N MET A 89 -3.73 2.91 4.29
CA MET A 89 -4.69 3.67 5.06
C MET A 89 -6.03 3.75 4.34
N HIS A 90 -7.08 4.08 5.09
CA HIS A 90 -8.40 4.28 4.50
C HIS A 90 -8.36 5.45 3.52
N VAL A 91 -9.13 5.34 2.42
CA VAL A 91 -9.13 6.35 1.35
C VAL A 91 -9.49 7.75 1.83
N ARG A 92 -10.26 7.87 2.91
CA ARG A 92 -10.67 9.17 3.46
C ARG A 92 -9.59 9.84 4.30
N ARG A 93 -8.54 9.11 4.63
CA ARG A 93 -7.49 9.66 5.47
C ARG A 93 -6.53 10.46 4.61
N LEU A 94 -6.22 11.68 5.06
CA LEU A 94 -5.26 12.53 4.36
C LEU A 94 -3.85 12.19 4.82
N LEU A 95 -2.92 12.15 3.86
CA LEU A 95 -1.52 11.91 4.15
C LEU A 95 -0.86 13.24 4.50
N LYS A 96 -0.16 13.27 5.62
CA LYS A 96 0.58 14.45 6.08
C LYS A 96 2.06 14.13 6.18
N GLU A 97 2.87 15.16 5.94
CA GLU A 97 4.31 15.05 6.12
C GLU A 97 4.67 14.89 7.58
#